data_b519a198cf030da900dc298084a738fe
#
_entry.id   b519a198cf030da900dc298084a738fe
#
_cell.length_a   1.000
_cell.length_b   1.000
_cell.length_c   1.000
_cell.angle_alpha   90.00
_cell.angle_beta   90.00
_cell.angle_gamma   90.00
#
_symmetry.space_group_name_H-M   'P 1'
#
loop_
_entity.id
_entity.type
_entity.pdbx_description
1 polymer ?
#
loop_
_entity_poly.entity_id
_entity_poly.type
_entity_poly.pdbx_seq_one_letter_code
_entity_poly.pdbx_strand_id
1 'polypeptide(L)'
;MKSSTLYRWLEWTFQPQTCTEVFPVIGLQEDNTEEITRVYTATFASPEVFEQLERLDANTCMLFTHHPKPQRMNTADPPPQIPQKWLDFLKERHISLFTYHIPLDRNSPFSPGVNLARALGAEPYYSFFEQNLVRMGVVCTSPFSTATELAQAMERVVGHAVKLYRYGEVALSRGRFAIMAGGAKNTQIYEQLRDWGVNTFITGVTNPEVLWVGAIHKAAKANAVNLLGGTHYSTEKFAPMQMCRYFEAFGLPSEFLSETPRMTEL
;
A
#
# COMPACT_ATOMS: atom_id res chain seq x y z
N MET A 1 -9.48 -25.08 0.87
CA MET A 1 -8.44 -25.19 -0.22
C MET A 1 -7.13 -25.56 0.40
N LYS A 2 -6.33 -26.44 -0.24
CA LYS A 2 -4.97 -26.72 0.27
C LYS A 2 -4.10 -25.45 0.22
N SER A 3 -3.43 -25.14 1.33
CA SER A 3 -2.59 -23.95 1.48
C SER A 3 -1.49 -23.90 0.39
N SER A 4 -0.82 -25.02 0.13
CA SER A 4 0.21 -25.13 -0.90
C SER A 4 -0.29 -24.84 -2.33
N THR A 5 -1.56 -25.05 -2.62
CA THR A 5 -2.16 -24.69 -3.91
C THR A 5 -2.37 -23.19 -4.01
N LEU A 6 -2.89 -22.56 -2.93
CA LEU A 6 -3.08 -21.12 -2.90
C LEU A 6 -1.75 -20.36 -2.99
N TYR A 7 -0.71 -20.82 -2.27
CA TYR A 7 0.62 -20.19 -2.31
C TYR A 7 1.22 -20.22 -3.72
N ARG A 8 1.12 -21.37 -4.43
CA ARG A 8 1.55 -21.46 -5.85
C ARG A 8 0.78 -20.54 -6.78
N TRP A 9 -0.51 -20.34 -6.57
CA TRP A 9 -1.30 -19.39 -7.36
C TRP A 9 -0.87 -17.95 -7.11
N LEU A 10 -0.57 -17.58 -5.87
CA LEU A 10 -0.01 -16.27 -5.53
C LEU A 10 1.35 -16.06 -6.20
N GLU A 11 2.25 -17.04 -6.14
CA GLU A 11 3.55 -17.00 -6.83
C GLU A 11 3.40 -16.86 -8.35
N TRP A 12 2.50 -17.62 -8.94
CA TRP A 12 2.24 -17.56 -10.38
C TRP A 12 1.64 -16.21 -10.81
N THR A 13 0.72 -15.66 -10.02
CA THR A 13 0.06 -14.39 -10.34
C THR A 13 0.98 -13.20 -10.17
N PHE A 14 1.72 -13.15 -9.05
CA PHE A 14 2.51 -11.97 -8.67
C PHE A 14 3.99 -12.07 -9.07
N GLN A 15 4.48 -13.25 -9.42
CA GLN A 15 5.84 -13.48 -9.92
C GLN A 15 6.92 -12.74 -9.10
N PRO A 16 7.04 -13.00 -7.79
CA PRO A 16 7.92 -12.24 -6.89
C PRO A 16 9.39 -12.28 -7.32
N GLN A 17 9.82 -13.32 -8.05
CA GLN A 17 11.17 -13.47 -8.59
C GLN A 17 11.53 -12.43 -9.68
N THR A 18 10.55 -11.68 -10.20
CA THR A 18 10.76 -10.68 -11.27
C THR A 18 10.92 -9.26 -10.74
N CYS A 19 11.00 -9.08 -9.41
CA CYS A 19 11.27 -7.80 -8.78
C CYS A 19 12.34 -7.93 -7.69
N THR A 20 12.93 -6.81 -7.30
CA THR A 20 13.86 -6.75 -6.16
C THR A 20 13.08 -6.29 -4.94
N GLU A 21 13.05 -7.11 -3.89
CA GLU A 21 12.38 -6.76 -2.64
C GLU A 21 13.33 -5.97 -1.72
N VAL A 22 12.73 -5.10 -0.89
CA VAL A 22 13.46 -4.34 0.13
C VAL A 22 13.46 -5.04 1.50
N PHE A 23 12.56 -6.00 1.69
CA PHE A 23 12.52 -6.83 2.88
C PHE A 23 13.22 -8.16 2.65
N PRO A 24 13.95 -8.69 3.63
CA PRO A 24 14.71 -9.94 3.47
C PRO A 24 13.83 -11.17 3.17
N VAL A 25 12.59 -11.19 3.65
CA VAL A 25 11.65 -12.29 3.46
C VAL A 25 10.25 -11.77 3.15
N ILE A 26 9.69 -12.22 2.04
CA ILE A 26 8.28 -12.07 1.63
C ILE A 26 7.69 -13.45 1.32
N GLY A 27 6.42 -13.50 0.93
CA GLY A 27 5.70 -14.75 0.72
C GLY A 27 5.21 -15.32 2.04
N LEU A 28 5.39 -16.62 2.23
CA LEU A 28 4.97 -17.31 3.44
C LEU A 28 5.84 -16.92 4.64
N GLN A 29 5.23 -16.31 5.65
CA GLN A 29 5.90 -15.82 6.87
C GLN A 29 5.73 -16.78 8.04
N GLU A 30 4.54 -17.36 8.18
CA GLU A 30 4.19 -18.39 9.16
C GLU A 30 3.32 -19.44 8.46
N ASP A 31 3.72 -20.71 8.53
CA ASP A 31 3.00 -21.84 7.91
C ASP A 31 2.32 -22.66 9.01
N ASN A 32 1.07 -22.31 9.33
CA ASN A 32 0.36 -22.87 10.48
C ASN A 32 -0.86 -23.72 10.08
N THR A 33 -1.19 -23.84 8.78
CA THR A 33 -2.31 -24.67 8.34
C THR A 33 -2.08 -25.31 6.97
N GLU A 34 -2.52 -26.56 6.82
CA GLU A 34 -2.52 -27.25 5.53
C GLU A 34 -3.73 -26.93 4.67
N GLU A 35 -4.81 -26.44 5.29
CA GLU A 35 -6.03 -26.00 4.61
C GLU A 35 -6.38 -24.57 4.93
N ILE A 36 -6.84 -23.83 3.94
CA ILE A 36 -7.34 -22.48 4.08
C ILE A 36 -8.82 -22.48 3.73
N THR A 37 -9.65 -22.12 4.70
CA THR A 37 -11.13 -22.05 4.56
C THR A 37 -11.60 -20.62 4.28
N ARG A 38 -10.80 -19.62 4.70
CA ARG A 38 -11.06 -18.18 4.57
C ARG A 38 -9.76 -17.42 4.48
N VAL A 39 -9.80 -16.22 3.92
CA VAL A 39 -8.67 -15.30 3.91
C VAL A 39 -9.07 -13.98 4.57
N TYR A 40 -8.26 -13.52 5.50
CA TYR A 40 -8.29 -12.14 5.98
C TYR A 40 -7.19 -11.36 5.31
N THR A 41 -7.46 -10.11 4.92
CA THR A 41 -6.45 -9.25 4.30
C THR A 41 -6.24 -7.98 5.13
N ALA A 42 -5.01 -7.48 5.22
CA ALA A 42 -4.67 -6.25 5.94
C ALA A 42 -3.48 -5.55 5.29
N THR A 43 -3.22 -4.30 5.65
CA THR A 43 -2.01 -3.61 5.17
C THR A 43 -0.79 -4.06 5.96
N PHE A 44 -0.89 -4.13 7.29
CA PHE A 44 0.21 -4.54 8.18
C PHE A 44 -0.18 -5.75 9.04
N ALA A 45 0.80 -6.55 9.41
CA ALA A 45 0.65 -7.55 10.46
C ALA A 45 0.75 -6.87 11.84
N SER A 46 -0.27 -6.07 12.19
CA SER A 46 -0.29 -5.21 13.38
C SER A 46 -1.04 -5.83 14.55
N PRO A 47 -0.79 -5.38 15.81
CA PRO A 47 -1.58 -5.81 16.96
C PRO A 47 -3.09 -5.59 16.78
N GLU A 48 -3.48 -4.48 16.15
CA GLU A 48 -4.89 -4.15 15.86
C GLU A 48 -5.54 -5.20 14.94
N VAL A 49 -4.80 -5.70 13.96
CA VAL A 49 -5.25 -6.79 13.07
C VAL A 49 -5.38 -8.11 13.83
N PHE A 50 -4.42 -8.45 14.67
CA PHE A 50 -4.49 -9.68 15.48
C PHE A 50 -5.65 -9.66 16.48
N GLU A 51 -5.93 -8.53 17.11
CA GLU A 51 -7.10 -8.34 17.99
C GLU A 51 -8.42 -8.48 17.24
N GLN A 52 -8.48 -8.08 15.97
CA GLN A 52 -9.65 -8.31 15.12
C GLN A 52 -9.83 -9.81 14.82
N LEU A 53 -8.74 -10.51 14.46
CA LEU A 53 -8.78 -11.96 14.23
C LEU A 53 -9.24 -12.72 15.48
N GLU A 54 -8.79 -12.31 16.67
CA GLU A 54 -9.23 -12.89 17.94
C GLU A 54 -10.73 -12.67 18.19
N ARG A 55 -11.23 -11.44 17.99
CA ARG A 55 -12.67 -11.13 18.11
C ARG A 55 -13.56 -11.88 17.11
N LEU A 56 -13.03 -12.16 15.91
CA LEU A 56 -13.74 -12.92 14.86
C LEU A 56 -13.65 -14.45 15.08
N ASP A 57 -13.01 -14.90 16.14
CA ASP A 57 -12.71 -16.32 16.40
C ASP A 57 -12.05 -17.00 15.19
N ALA A 58 -11.18 -16.26 14.49
CA ALA A 58 -10.54 -16.71 13.27
C ALA A 58 -9.71 -17.99 13.52
N ASN A 59 -9.87 -18.96 12.62
CA ASN A 59 -9.10 -20.21 12.67
C ASN A 59 -9.02 -20.85 11.29
N THR A 60 -8.05 -21.75 11.08
CA THR A 60 -7.86 -22.54 9.85
C THR A 60 -7.95 -21.66 8.60
N CYS A 61 -7.22 -20.53 8.60
CA CYS A 61 -7.31 -19.49 7.60
C CYS A 61 -5.93 -18.91 7.24
N MET A 62 -5.92 -17.96 6.30
CA MET A 62 -4.73 -17.18 5.98
C MET A 62 -4.98 -15.70 6.30
N LEU A 63 -4.01 -15.07 6.96
CA LEU A 63 -3.86 -13.63 6.97
C LEU A 63 -2.91 -13.24 5.83
N PHE A 64 -3.41 -12.50 4.86
CA PHE A 64 -2.62 -11.90 3.78
C PHE A 64 -2.35 -10.44 4.11
N THR A 65 -1.07 -10.03 4.15
CA THR A 65 -0.71 -8.64 4.41
C THR A 65 0.10 -8.04 3.26
N HIS A 66 0.01 -6.72 3.07
CA HIS A 66 0.87 -6.00 2.13
C HIS A 66 2.30 -5.89 2.69
N HIS A 67 2.46 -5.48 3.94
CA HIS A 67 3.76 -5.45 4.60
C HIS A 67 4.06 -6.75 5.35
N PRO A 68 5.31 -7.25 5.26
CA PRO A 68 5.71 -8.44 6.00
C PRO A 68 5.74 -8.19 7.50
N LYS A 69 5.75 -9.26 8.27
CA LYS A 69 6.03 -9.12 9.70
C LYS A 69 7.38 -8.37 9.88
N PRO A 70 7.45 -7.45 10.86
CA PRO A 70 8.66 -6.69 11.10
C PRO A 70 9.83 -7.62 11.34
N GLN A 71 10.90 -7.45 10.57
CA GLN A 71 12.10 -8.24 10.69
C GLN A 71 13.17 -7.45 11.46
N ARG A 72 14.05 -8.15 12.17
CA ARG A 72 15.16 -7.51 12.84
C ARG A 72 16.09 -6.90 11.77
N MET A 73 16.14 -5.59 11.74
CA MET A 73 17.03 -4.84 10.88
C MET A 73 18.15 -4.23 11.72
N ASN A 74 19.36 -4.26 11.21
CA ASN A 74 20.49 -3.58 11.87
C ASN A 74 20.47 -2.08 11.52
N THR A 75 19.45 -1.39 12.05
CA THR A 75 19.23 0.05 11.88
C THR A 75 19.16 0.72 13.25
N ALA A 76 19.35 2.04 13.30
CA ALA A 76 19.27 2.81 14.55
C ALA A 76 17.87 2.78 15.20
N ASP A 77 16.83 2.57 14.39
CA ASP A 77 15.42 2.47 14.82
C ASP A 77 14.76 1.29 14.10
N PRO A 78 14.96 0.05 14.59
CA PRO A 78 14.34 -1.12 13.98
C PRO A 78 12.83 -1.13 14.23
N PRO A 79 12.01 -1.63 13.27
CA PRO A 79 10.58 -1.74 13.46
C PRO A 79 10.26 -2.64 14.66
N PRO A 80 9.21 -2.32 15.44
CA PRO A 80 8.79 -3.15 16.56
C PRO A 80 8.42 -4.55 16.08
N GLN A 81 8.96 -5.56 16.73
CA GLN A 81 8.66 -6.97 16.40
C GLN A 81 7.23 -7.34 16.84
N ILE A 82 6.64 -8.32 16.16
CA ILE A 82 5.38 -8.90 16.59
C ILE A 82 5.61 -9.57 17.97
N PRO A 83 4.84 -9.19 19.02
CA PRO A 83 4.91 -9.85 20.31
C PRO A 83 4.67 -11.36 20.18
N GLN A 84 5.43 -12.16 20.93
CA GLN A 84 5.38 -13.63 20.87
C GLN A 84 3.95 -14.19 21.07
N LYS A 85 3.16 -13.57 21.94
CA LYS A 85 1.75 -13.93 22.16
C LYS A 85 0.93 -14.02 20.87
N TRP A 86 1.20 -13.14 19.89
CA TRP A 86 0.48 -13.15 18.62
C TRP A 86 0.99 -14.22 17.66
N LEU A 87 2.28 -14.54 17.69
CA LEU A 87 2.81 -15.69 16.95
C LEU A 87 2.26 -17.00 17.49
N ASP A 88 2.15 -17.12 18.81
CA ASP A 88 1.54 -18.28 19.49
C ASP A 88 0.04 -18.37 19.12
N PHE A 89 -0.70 -17.26 19.15
CA PHE A 89 -2.09 -17.17 18.72
C PHE A 89 -2.28 -17.65 17.27
N LEU A 90 -1.45 -17.17 16.31
CA LEU A 90 -1.53 -17.60 14.91
C LEU A 90 -1.32 -19.11 14.80
N LYS A 91 -0.37 -19.67 15.54
CA LYS A 91 -0.07 -21.11 15.55
C LYS A 91 -1.21 -21.93 16.16
N GLU A 92 -1.71 -21.55 17.32
CA GLU A 92 -2.78 -22.25 18.04
C GLU A 92 -4.10 -22.26 17.25
N ARG A 93 -4.36 -21.16 16.49
CA ARG A 93 -5.55 -21.00 15.67
C ARG A 93 -5.39 -21.50 14.24
N HIS A 94 -4.24 -22.10 13.89
CA HIS A 94 -3.96 -22.56 12.54
C HIS A 94 -4.12 -21.43 11.49
N ILE A 95 -3.55 -20.25 11.77
CA ILE A 95 -3.57 -19.10 10.90
C ILE A 95 -2.19 -18.94 10.25
N SER A 96 -2.10 -19.16 8.94
CA SER A 96 -0.89 -18.87 8.20
C SER A 96 -0.79 -17.39 7.87
N LEU A 97 0.42 -16.82 7.92
CA LEU A 97 0.70 -15.44 7.52
C LEU A 97 1.45 -15.42 6.19
N PHE A 98 0.90 -14.74 5.20
CA PHE A 98 1.47 -14.58 3.88
C PHE A 98 1.53 -13.10 3.46
N THR A 99 2.61 -12.68 2.78
CA THR A 99 2.83 -11.27 2.46
C THR A 99 3.38 -11.07 1.05
N TYR A 100 2.87 -10.07 0.33
CA TYR A 100 3.54 -9.49 -0.83
C TYR A 100 3.63 -7.96 -0.72
N HIS A 101 4.85 -7.42 -0.82
CA HIS A 101 5.16 -5.99 -0.81
C HIS A 101 5.43 -5.50 -2.25
N ILE A 102 6.66 -5.48 -2.73
CA ILE A 102 6.99 -5.01 -4.09
C ILE A 102 6.20 -5.75 -5.20
N PRO A 103 5.97 -7.07 -5.12
CA PRO A 103 5.12 -7.74 -6.11
C PRO A 103 3.71 -7.18 -6.20
N LEU A 104 3.15 -6.69 -5.08
CA LEU A 104 1.82 -6.06 -5.02
C LEU A 104 1.88 -4.58 -5.43
N ASP A 105 2.97 -3.86 -5.12
CA ASP A 105 3.17 -2.46 -5.54
C ASP A 105 3.33 -2.30 -7.05
N ARG A 106 3.82 -3.32 -7.73
CA ARG A 106 3.88 -3.33 -9.19
C ARG A 106 2.54 -2.94 -9.77
N ASN A 107 2.53 -1.94 -10.65
CA ASN A 107 1.32 -1.50 -11.32
C ASN A 107 0.60 -2.66 -12.02
N SER A 108 -0.54 -3.01 -11.45
CA SER A 108 -1.42 -4.10 -11.84
C SER A 108 -2.85 -3.79 -11.40
N PRO A 109 -3.84 -4.59 -11.76
CA PRO A 109 -5.19 -4.45 -11.21
C PRO A 109 -5.27 -4.57 -9.67
N PHE A 110 -4.23 -5.07 -9.02
CA PHE A 110 -4.17 -5.29 -7.56
C PHE A 110 -3.34 -4.24 -6.83
N SER A 111 -2.58 -3.39 -7.53
CA SER A 111 -1.66 -2.44 -6.89
C SER A 111 -2.38 -1.34 -6.10
N PRO A 112 -1.75 -0.82 -5.03
CA PRO A 112 -2.33 0.23 -4.19
C PRO A 112 -2.69 1.49 -5.00
N GLY A 113 -1.75 1.99 -5.82
CA GLY A 113 -1.95 3.22 -6.57
C GLY A 113 -3.09 3.13 -7.60
N VAL A 114 -3.21 2.00 -8.31
CA VAL A 114 -4.30 1.78 -9.28
C VAL A 114 -5.65 1.70 -8.57
N ASN A 115 -5.72 1.04 -7.43
CA ASN A 115 -6.99 0.88 -6.71
C ASN A 115 -7.37 2.16 -5.95
N LEU A 116 -6.44 2.94 -5.45
CA LEU A 116 -6.71 4.28 -4.94
C LEU A 116 -7.22 5.21 -6.07
N ALA A 117 -6.62 5.16 -7.26
CA ALA A 117 -7.10 5.94 -8.42
C ALA A 117 -8.57 5.61 -8.73
N ARG A 118 -8.90 4.32 -8.79
CA ARG A 118 -10.29 3.87 -9.03
C ARG A 118 -11.25 4.32 -7.93
N ALA A 119 -10.83 4.26 -6.67
CA ALA A 119 -11.62 4.75 -5.54
C ALA A 119 -11.89 6.26 -5.63
N LEU A 120 -10.96 7.03 -6.21
CA LEU A 120 -11.12 8.45 -6.52
C LEU A 120 -11.96 8.72 -7.77
N GLY A 121 -12.44 7.69 -8.48
CA GLY A 121 -13.14 7.84 -9.76
C GLY A 121 -12.23 8.28 -10.91
N ALA A 122 -10.92 8.12 -10.76
CA ALA A 122 -9.92 8.45 -11.77
C ALA A 122 -9.54 7.22 -12.59
N GLU A 123 -9.16 7.46 -13.86
CA GLU A 123 -8.73 6.39 -14.76
C GLU A 123 -7.20 6.29 -14.76
N PRO A 124 -6.63 5.14 -14.38
CA PRO A 124 -5.21 4.87 -14.55
C PRO A 124 -4.82 4.97 -16.02
N TYR A 125 -3.85 5.80 -16.34
CA TYR A 125 -3.47 6.10 -17.73
C TYR A 125 -2.19 5.42 -18.15
N TYR A 126 -1.10 5.58 -17.36
CA TYR A 126 0.17 4.88 -17.61
C TYR A 126 1.01 4.77 -16.33
N SER A 127 1.86 3.73 -16.32
CA SER A 127 2.80 3.48 -15.24
C SER A 127 4.04 4.36 -15.37
N PHE A 128 4.55 4.85 -14.26
CA PHE A 128 5.78 5.61 -14.22
C PHE A 128 6.68 5.20 -13.06
N PHE A 129 7.87 5.72 -13.06
CA PHE A 129 8.90 5.55 -12.04
C PHE A 129 9.25 4.09 -11.77
N GLU A 130 10.31 3.64 -12.45
CA GLU A 130 10.85 2.30 -12.26
C GLU A 130 11.77 2.26 -11.05
N GLN A 131 11.44 1.40 -10.11
CA GLN A 131 12.24 1.09 -8.93
C GLN A 131 12.08 -0.39 -8.62
N ASN A 132 13.14 -1.03 -8.09
CA ASN A 132 13.10 -2.46 -7.76
C ASN A 132 12.69 -3.38 -8.92
N LEU A 133 13.10 -3.02 -10.15
CA LEU A 133 12.78 -3.69 -11.42
C LEU A 133 11.30 -3.67 -11.81
N VAL A 134 10.49 -2.82 -11.17
CA VAL A 134 9.07 -2.66 -11.48
C VAL A 134 8.67 -1.19 -11.52
N ARG A 135 7.59 -0.88 -12.23
CA ARG A 135 6.98 0.45 -12.19
C ARG A 135 5.92 0.49 -11.11
N MET A 136 6.07 1.39 -10.15
CA MET A 136 5.24 1.49 -8.94
C MET A 136 4.28 2.67 -8.97
N GLY A 137 4.65 3.77 -9.63
CA GLY A 137 3.79 4.94 -9.77
C GLY A 137 2.78 4.81 -10.91
N VAL A 138 1.62 5.44 -10.76
CA VAL A 138 0.59 5.54 -11.81
C VAL A 138 0.20 7.00 -12.03
N VAL A 139 0.16 7.42 -13.31
CA VAL A 139 -0.45 8.69 -13.72
C VAL A 139 -1.89 8.41 -14.12
N CYS A 140 -2.80 9.27 -13.64
CA CYS A 140 -4.22 9.10 -13.79
C CYS A 140 -4.84 10.28 -14.54
N THR A 141 -5.86 10.02 -15.36
CA THR A 141 -6.78 11.05 -15.83
C THR A 141 -7.77 11.35 -14.73
N SER A 142 -7.90 12.62 -14.39
CA SER A 142 -8.66 13.10 -13.24
C SER A 142 -10.10 13.49 -13.62
N PRO A 143 -11.11 13.13 -12.82
CA PRO A 143 -12.45 13.73 -12.90
C PRO A 143 -12.51 15.13 -12.25
N PHE A 144 -11.42 15.58 -11.61
CA PHE A 144 -11.32 16.87 -10.91
C PHE A 144 -10.52 17.86 -11.75
N SER A 145 -10.82 19.16 -11.60
CA SER A 145 -10.11 20.23 -12.28
C SER A 145 -8.94 20.79 -11.47
N THR A 146 -8.98 20.65 -10.15
CA THR A 146 -8.01 21.27 -9.25
C THR A 146 -7.44 20.29 -8.21
N ALA A 147 -6.22 20.57 -7.71
CA ALA A 147 -5.62 19.85 -6.60
C ALA A 147 -6.44 19.94 -5.31
N THR A 148 -7.21 21.03 -5.13
CA THR A 148 -8.10 21.19 -3.98
C THR A 148 -9.31 20.25 -4.06
N GLU A 149 -9.96 20.14 -5.21
CA GLU A 149 -11.06 19.18 -5.41
C GLU A 149 -10.58 17.73 -5.25
N LEU A 150 -9.38 17.43 -5.77
CA LEU A 150 -8.75 16.12 -5.60
C LEU A 150 -8.48 15.83 -4.11
N ALA A 151 -7.98 16.81 -3.33
CA ALA A 151 -7.76 16.63 -1.89
C ALA A 151 -9.06 16.37 -1.14
N GLN A 152 -10.12 17.12 -1.44
CA GLN A 152 -11.46 16.90 -0.84
C GLN A 152 -12.04 15.52 -1.20
N ALA A 153 -11.83 15.06 -2.43
CA ALA A 153 -12.24 13.72 -2.83
C ALA A 153 -11.43 12.65 -2.08
N MET A 154 -10.13 12.87 -1.92
CA MET A 154 -9.26 11.96 -1.16
C MET A 154 -9.68 11.87 0.30
N GLU A 155 -10.01 12.97 0.97
CA GLU A 155 -10.54 12.95 2.36
C GLU A 155 -11.77 12.06 2.49
N ARG A 156 -12.71 12.14 1.55
CA ARG A 156 -13.90 11.27 1.53
C ARG A 156 -13.54 9.80 1.34
N VAL A 157 -12.58 9.51 0.47
CA VAL A 157 -12.19 8.14 0.12
C VAL A 157 -11.38 7.47 1.22
N VAL A 158 -10.46 8.20 1.87
CA VAL A 158 -9.64 7.65 2.95
C VAL A 158 -10.34 7.68 4.32
N GLY A 159 -11.32 8.59 4.50
CA GLY A 159 -12.12 8.71 5.71
C GLY A 159 -11.50 9.57 6.81
N HIS A 160 -10.51 10.39 6.48
CA HIS A 160 -9.87 11.33 7.43
C HIS A 160 -9.27 12.53 6.69
N ALA A 161 -8.85 13.57 7.42
CA ALA A 161 -8.18 14.73 6.86
C ALA A 161 -6.90 14.33 6.11
N VAL A 162 -6.66 14.98 4.98
CA VAL A 162 -5.43 14.84 4.18
C VAL A 162 -4.64 16.15 4.19
N LYS A 163 -3.38 16.12 3.75
CA LYS A 163 -2.53 17.30 3.73
C LYS A 163 -2.12 17.67 2.31
N LEU A 164 -2.57 18.83 1.83
CA LEU A 164 -2.16 19.38 0.54
C LEU A 164 -1.11 20.49 0.72
N TYR A 165 0.11 20.24 0.24
CA TYR A 165 1.19 21.22 0.15
C TYR A 165 1.24 21.76 -1.29
N ARG A 166 0.97 23.08 -1.42
CA ARG A 166 0.89 23.75 -2.72
C ARG A 166 2.25 24.28 -3.15
N TYR A 167 2.85 23.67 -4.15
CA TYR A 167 4.12 24.09 -4.74
C TYR A 167 4.01 24.44 -6.21
N GLY A 168 2.90 24.07 -6.87
CA GLY A 168 2.58 24.36 -8.26
C GLY A 168 1.21 25.02 -8.38
N GLU A 169 0.75 25.14 -9.60
CA GLU A 169 -0.58 25.66 -9.95
C GLU A 169 -1.68 24.81 -9.31
N VAL A 170 -2.77 25.45 -8.95
CA VAL A 170 -3.94 24.78 -8.32
C VAL A 170 -4.68 23.90 -9.36
N ALA A 171 -4.76 24.37 -10.60
CA ALA A 171 -5.35 23.60 -11.71
C ALA A 171 -4.51 22.35 -11.99
N LEU A 172 -5.17 21.21 -12.17
CA LEU A 172 -4.48 19.97 -12.55
C LEU A 172 -4.00 20.09 -13.99
N SER A 173 -2.68 20.03 -14.19
CA SER A 173 -2.07 20.15 -15.51
C SER A 173 -2.56 19.02 -16.43
N ARG A 174 -3.11 19.37 -17.57
CA ARG A 174 -3.70 18.43 -18.56
C ARG A 174 -4.77 17.50 -17.97
N GLY A 175 -5.44 17.90 -16.88
CA GLY A 175 -6.41 17.06 -16.18
C GLY A 175 -5.81 15.78 -15.60
N ARG A 176 -4.54 15.82 -15.11
CA ARG A 176 -3.82 14.63 -14.65
C ARG A 176 -3.22 14.85 -13.26
N PHE A 177 -3.08 13.75 -12.53
CA PHE A 177 -2.29 13.66 -11.31
C PHE A 177 -1.58 12.30 -11.25
N ALA A 178 -0.65 12.15 -10.34
CA ALA A 178 0.07 10.90 -10.16
C ALA A 178 -0.08 10.36 -8.73
N ILE A 179 0.02 9.05 -8.58
CA ILE A 179 -0.01 8.35 -7.31
C ILE A 179 1.19 7.41 -7.21
N MET A 180 1.84 7.42 -6.05
CA MET A 180 2.70 6.35 -5.56
C MET A 180 2.39 6.19 -4.08
N ALA A 181 1.68 5.12 -3.73
CA ALA A 181 1.22 4.87 -2.37
C ALA A 181 2.39 4.66 -1.39
N GLY A 182 2.12 4.72 -0.09
CA GLY A 182 3.12 4.49 0.95
C GLY A 182 4.15 5.59 1.08
N GLY A 183 5.41 5.22 1.19
CA GLY A 183 6.52 6.15 1.40
C GLY A 183 7.37 6.39 0.15
N ALA A 184 6.95 7.24 -0.78
CA ALA A 184 7.67 7.58 -2.01
C ALA A 184 8.90 8.47 -1.73
N LYS A 185 10.00 7.87 -1.31
CA LYS A 185 11.21 8.57 -0.81
C LYS A 185 12.11 9.15 -1.91
N ASN A 186 11.97 8.70 -3.16
CA ASN A 186 12.88 9.08 -4.22
C ASN A 186 12.53 10.44 -4.82
N THR A 187 13.47 11.39 -4.76
CA THR A 187 13.28 12.77 -5.25
C THR A 187 13.21 12.88 -6.78
N GLN A 188 13.74 11.91 -7.53
CA GLN A 188 13.68 11.89 -9.00
C GLN A 188 12.24 11.75 -9.54
N ILE A 189 11.31 11.29 -8.72
CA ILE A 189 9.88 11.26 -9.03
C ILE A 189 9.40 12.64 -9.49
N TYR A 190 9.80 13.71 -8.81
CA TYR A 190 9.31 15.07 -9.06
C TYR A 190 9.85 15.66 -10.36
N GLU A 191 11.08 15.34 -10.75
CA GLU A 191 11.65 15.72 -12.04
C GLU A 191 10.89 15.03 -13.18
N GLN A 192 10.66 13.73 -13.06
CA GLN A 192 9.91 12.96 -14.05
C GLN A 192 8.47 13.49 -14.20
N LEU A 193 7.79 13.81 -13.09
CA LEU A 193 6.44 14.37 -13.12
C LEU A 193 6.40 15.72 -13.83
N ARG A 194 7.35 16.62 -13.53
CA ARG A 194 7.48 17.91 -14.24
C ARG A 194 7.65 17.69 -15.75
N ASP A 195 8.57 16.81 -16.13
CA ASP A 195 8.88 16.54 -17.55
C ASP A 195 7.68 15.97 -18.30
N TRP A 196 6.81 15.26 -17.60
CA TRP A 196 5.56 14.74 -18.14
C TRP A 196 4.38 15.72 -18.04
N GLY A 197 4.61 16.91 -17.45
CA GLY A 197 3.58 17.94 -17.26
C GLY A 197 2.50 17.51 -16.27
N VAL A 198 2.88 16.82 -15.21
CA VAL A 198 2.01 16.45 -14.08
C VAL A 198 2.43 17.29 -12.87
N ASN A 199 1.53 18.11 -12.35
CA ASN A 199 1.82 19.06 -11.28
C ASN A 199 1.19 18.71 -9.92
N THR A 200 0.64 17.52 -9.77
CA THR A 200 0.05 17.08 -8.48
C THR A 200 0.34 15.58 -8.26
N PHE A 201 0.86 15.27 -7.08
CA PHE A 201 1.32 13.94 -6.71
C PHE A 201 0.75 13.51 -5.35
N ILE A 202 0.16 12.31 -5.31
CA ILE A 202 -0.38 11.67 -4.10
C ILE A 202 0.62 10.65 -3.58
N THR A 203 0.93 10.72 -2.27
CA THR A 203 1.70 9.71 -1.55
C THR A 203 1.23 9.59 -0.10
N GLY A 204 1.72 8.62 0.65
CA GLY A 204 1.29 8.40 2.04
C GLY A 204 1.94 9.38 3.02
N VAL A 205 3.25 9.37 3.15
CA VAL A 205 3.99 10.08 4.20
C VAL A 205 4.48 11.43 3.71
N THR A 206 3.99 12.51 4.32
CA THR A 206 4.31 13.89 3.88
C THR A 206 4.65 14.85 5.01
N ASN A 207 4.66 14.44 6.29
CA ASN A 207 5.06 15.29 7.40
C ASN A 207 6.54 15.70 7.29
N PRO A 208 6.88 17.01 7.18
CA PRO A 208 8.26 17.47 7.07
C PRO A 208 9.18 17.09 8.25
N GLU A 209 8.62 16.75 9.40
CA GLU A 209 9.37 16.32 10.59
C GLU A 209 9.95 14.90 10.44
N VAL A 210 9.44 14.10 9.50
CA VAL A 210 10.01 12.79 9.18
C VAL A 210 11.33 13.00 8.42
N LEU A 211 12.41 12.41 8.91
CA LEU A 211 13.79 12.65 8.50
C LEU A 211 14.02 12.76 6.97
N TRP A 212 13.43 11.87 6.17
CA TRP A 212 13.63 11.86 4.71
C TRP A 212 12.63 12.73 3.94
N VAL A 213 11.54 13.15 4.58
CA VAL A 213 10.44 13.89 3.91
C VAL A 213 10.85 15.31 3.53
N GLY A 214 11.74 15.94 4.29
CA GLY A 214 12.26 17.26 3.95
C GLY A 214 12.91 17.32 2.54
N ALA A 215 13.52 16.23 2.07
CA ALA A 215 14.11 16.15 0.74
C ALA A 215 13.03 16.11 -0.36
N ILE A 216 11.92 15.39 -0.16
CA ILE A 216 10.82 15.35 -1.13
C ILE A 216 10.09 16.69 -1.22
N HIS A 217 9.92 17.43 -0.11
CA HIS A 217 9.37 18.80 -0.14
C HIS A 217 10.24 19.75 -0.96
N LYS A 218 11.56 19.68 -0.79
CA LYS A 218 12.50 20.49 -1.61
C LYS A 218 12.37 20.14 -3.09
N ALA A 219 12.32 18.86 -3.42
CA ALA A 219 12.17 18.40 -4.81
C ALA A 219 10.80 18.79 -5.39
N ALA A 220 9.72 18.60 -4.65
CA ALA A 220 8.37 19.00 -5.05
C ALA A 220 8.29 20.50 -5.35
N LYS A 221 8.85 21.35 -4.47
CA LYS A 221 8.91 22.79 -4.64
C LYS A 221 9.75 23.20 -5.84
N ALA A 222 10.94 22.60 -6.01
CA ALA A 222 11.83 22.90 -7.14
C ALA A 222 11.21 22.56 -8.51
N ASN A 223 10.32 21.58 -8.55
CA ASN A 223 9.64 21.12 -9.77
C ASN A 223 8.19 21.61 -9.92
N ALA A 224 7.74 22.51 -9.02
CA ALA A 224 6.37 23.04 -9.01
C ALA A 224 5.29 21.95 -8.98
N VAL A 225 5.51 20.87 -8.21
CA VAL A 225 4.56 19.76 -8.04
C VAL A 225 3.89 19.86 -6.68
N ASN A 226 2.56 19.97 -6.65
CA ASN A 226 1.77 19.89 -5.44
C ASN A 226 1.89 18.50 -4.82
N LEU A 227 2.05 18.43 -3.49
CA LEU A 227 2.18 17.19 -2.76
C LEU A 227 0.94 16.96 -1.90
N LEU A 228 0.23 15.85 -2.10
CA LEU A 228 -0.97 15.46 -1.38
C LEU A 228 -0.70 14.20 -0.56
N GLY A 229 -0.71 14.34 0.77
CA GLY A 229 -0.46 13.27 1.73
C GLY A 229 -1.74 12.64 2.26
N GLY A 230 -1.78 11.29 2.32
CA GLY A 230 -2.95 10.55 2.78
C GLY A 230 -2.69 9.47 3.83
N THR A 231 -1.56 9.49 4.53
CA THR A 231 -0.94 8.46 5.39
C THR A 231 -0.50 7.20 4.62
N HIS A 232 0.50 6.52 5.15
CA HIS A 232 1.03 5.29 4.57
C HIS A 232 -0.09 4.24 4.42
N TYR A 233 -0.70 3.88 5.54
CA TYR A 233 -1.82 2.93 5.57
C TYR A 233 -2.93 3.29 4.58
N SER A 234 -3.43 4.53 4.62
CA SER A 234 -4.62 4.91 3.87
C SER A 234 -4.41 4.97 2.36
N THR A 235 -3.18 5.17 1.91
CA THR A 235 -2.86 5.10 0.47
C THR A 235 -2.65 3.67 -0.02
N GLU A 236 -2.33 2.72 0.85
CA GLU A 236 -2.06 1.33 0.49
C GLU A 236 -3.21 0.36 0.77
N LYS A 237 -4.14 0.68 1.69
CA LYS A 237 -5.26 -0.21 2.07
C LYS A 237 -6.10 -0.75 0.90
N PHE A 238 -6.10 -0.04 -0.23
CA PHE A 238 -6.88 -0.43 -1.41
C PHE A 238 -6.35 -1.67 -2.10
N ALA A 239 -5.07 -1.99 -1.94
CA ALA A 239 -4.50 -3.24 -2.47
C ALA A 239 -5.02 -4.47 -1.69
N PRO A 240 -4.87 -4.58 -0.35
CA PRO A 240 -5.43 -5.70 0.38
C PRO A 240 -6.98 -5.76 0.29
N MET A 241 -7.68 -4.63 0.19
CA MET A 241 -9.12 -4.63 -0.11
C MET A 241 -9.43 -5.30 -1.48
N GLN A 242 -8.62 -5.02 -2.50
CA GLN A 242 -8.77 -5.64 -3.82
C GLN A 242 -8.37 -7.13 -3.79
N MET A 243 -7.45 -7.52 -2.92
CA MET A 243 -7.06 -8.92 -2.75
C MET A 243 -8.20 -9.79 -2.20
N CYS A 244 -9.16 -9.23 -1.47
CA CYS A 244 -10.38 -9.98 -1.12
C CYS A 244 -11.08 -10.51 -2.38
N ARG A 245 -11.25 -9.69 -3.41
CA ARG A 245 -11.87 -10.12 -4.68
C ARG A 245 -11.06 -11.18 -5.41
N TYR A 246 -9.72 -11.10 -5.29
CA TYR A 246 -8.84 -12.14 -5.83
C TYR A 246 -9.13 -13.49 -5.18
N PHE A 247 -9.18 -13.56 -3.85
CA PHE A 247 -9.42 -14.80 -3.13
C PHE A 247 -10.86 -15.31 -3.31
N GLU A 248 -11.85 -14.43 -3.35
CA GLU A 248 -13.24 -14.77 -3.63
C GLU A 248 -13.43 -15.41 -5.01
N ALA A 249 -12.66 -14.97 -6.01
CA ALA A 249 -12.68 -15.59 -7.34
C ALA A 249 -12.22 -17.07 -7.34
N PHE A 250 -11.49 -17.50 -6.31
CA PHE A 250 -11.10 -18.89 -6.07
C PHE A 250 -12.02 -19.62 -5.09
N GLY A 251 -13.16 -19.01 -4.72
CA GLY A 251 -14.14 -19.59 -3.80
C GLY A 251 -13.75 -19.52 -2.32
N LEU A 252 -12.78 -18.67 -1.97
CA LEU A 252 -12.38 -18.42 -0.57
C LEU A 252 -13.09 -17.17 -0.05
N PRO A 253 -14.00 -17.29 0.94
CA PRO A 253 -14.57 -16.13 1.62
C PRO A 253 -13.44 -15.24 2.14
N SER A 254 -13.55 -13.93 1.93
CA SER A 254 -12.48 -13.01 2.28
C SER A 254 -12.99 -11.73 2.91
N GLU A 255 -12.20 -11.17 3.84
CA GLU A 255 -12.54 -9.97 4.59
C GLU A 255 -11.31 -9.10 4.80
N PHE A 256 -11.45 -7.79 4.57
CA PHE A 256 -10.40 -6.82 4.85
C PHE A 256 -10.50 -6.33 6.29
N LEU A 257 -9.42 -6.44 7.03
CA LEU A 257 -9.27 -5.93 8.39
C LEU A 257 -8.68 -4.52 8.34
N SER A 258 -9.46 -3.54 8.76
CA SER A 258 -9.04 -2.15 8.75
C SER A 258 -8.12 -1.81 9.92
N GLU A 259 -7.28 -0.79 9.73
CA GLU A 259 -6.34 -0.29 10.73
C GLU A 259 -6.49 1.22 10.91
N THR A 260 -6.06 1.72 12.07
CA THR A 260 -6.10 3.15 12.38
C THR A 260 -4.98 3.89 11.65
N PRO A 261 -5.29 4.93 10.84
CA PRO A 261 -4.28 5.73 10.16
C PRO A 261 -3.37 6.48 11.14
N ARG A 262 -2.08 6.54 10.84
CA ARG A 262 -1.12 7.35 11.61
C ARG A 262 -1.12 8.80 11.14
N MET A 263 -1.93 9.64 11.78
CA MET A 263 -2.08 11.05 11.38
C MET A 263 -0.78 11.88 11.52
N THR A 264 0.19 11.41 12.29
CA THR A 264 1.54 12.02 12.40
C THR A 264 2.38 11.88 11.12
N GLU A 265 1.89 11.19 10.11
CA GLU A 265 2.54 11.07 8.79
C GLU A 265 2.18 12.20 7.81
N LEU A 266 1.24 13.11 8.20
CA LEU A 266 0.71 14.19 7.36
C LEU A 266 1.27 15.56 7.67
#